data_6697849063b14cc1f947b60bb3f72774
#
_entry.id   6697849063b14cc1f947b60bb3f72774
#
_cell.length_a   1.000
_cell.length_b   1.000
_cell.length_c   1.000
_cell.angle_alpha   90.00
_cell.angle_beta   90.00
_cell.angle_gamma   90.00
#
_symmetry.space_group_name_H-M   'P 1'
#
loop_
_entity.id
_entity.type
_entity.pdbx_description
1 polymer ?
#
loop_
_entity_poly.entity_id
_entity_poly.type
_entity_poly.pdbx_seq_one_letter_code
_entity_poly.pdbx_strand_id
1 'polypeptide(L)'
;IIDHTDFRQIGEDTYRVYIYLKTSQIWGYTVGYDGFGSTLRISVRHRPALTLKGMTVGLDAGHGGENPGAISPSGLLEKDVNHDIVMRVRELLHKRGASTVMTRCDDSGPSMAHRKQIWREGNVDIAVSVHNNAAGSYKVSGTAVLYKHAFDRDLAMCVARRLVQTGLDLFGVVGNFNFSLNAVTFCPNILVEGMFMSSPEDEQRLANPDFRQQVAEKIVSGLEDYLKQCK
;
A
#
# COMPACT_ATOMS: atom_id res chain seq x y z
N ILE A 1 -24.37 0.35 -1.95
CA ILE A 1 -23.15 0.48 -2.75
C ILE A 1 -23.31 -0.16 -4.14
N ILE A 2 -23.97 -1.30 -4.25
CA ILE A 2 -24.34 -1.92 -5.53
C ILE A 2 -25.61 -1.21 -6.04
N ASP A 3 -25.59 -0.79 -7.30
CA ASP A 3 -26.77 -0.24 -7.98
C ASP A 3 -27.60 -1.38 -8.53
N HIS A 4 -27.06 -2.14 -9.47
CA HIS A 4 -27.66 -3.34 -10.03
C HIS A 4 -26.60 -4.34 -10.48
N THR A 5 -27.05 -5.53 -10.85
CA THR A 5 -26.19 -6.58 -11.42
C THR A 5 -26.81 -7.08 -12.72
N ASP A 6 -25.97 -7.48 -13.66
CA ASP A 6 -26.34 -8.17 -14.89
C ASP A 6 -25.42 -9.37 -15.08
N PHE A 7 -25.85 -10.37 -15.83
CA PHE A 7 -25.00 -11.48 -16.19
C PHE A 7 -25.28 -11.91 -17.62
N ARG A 8 -24.23 -12.35 -18.30
CA ARG A 8 -24.31 -12.77 -19.70
C ARG A 8 -23.51 -14.04 -19.92
N GLN A 9 -24.07 -14.97 -20.65
CA GLN A 9 -23.31 -16.08 -21.18
C GLN A 9 -22.41 -15.60 -22.31
N ILE A 10 -21.11 -15.86 -22.22
CA ILE A 10 -20.10 -15.43 -23.18
C ILE A 10 -19.35 -16.59 -23.84
N GLY A 11 -19.70 -17.82 -23.48
CA GLY A 11 -19.20 -19.09 -24.02
C GLY A 11 -20.07 -20.24 -23.54
N GLU A 12 -19.81 -21.46 -24.02
CA GLU A 12 -20.63 -22.63 -23.72
C GLU A 12 -20.81 -22.82 -22.19
N ASP A 13 -19.70 -22.77 -21.42
CA ASP A 13 -19.70 -22.92 -19.95
C ASP A 13 -19.16 -21.64 -19.23
N THR A 14 -19.23 -20.49 -19.87
CA THR A 14 -18.65 -19.26 -19.34
C THR A 14 -19.69 -18.17 -19.23
N TYR A 15 -19.83 -17.64 -18.02
CA TYR A 15 -20.70 -16.52 -17.71
C TYR A 15 -19.86 -15.32 -17.24
N ARG A 16 -20.29 -14.11 -17.60
CA ARG A 16 -19.73 -12.85 -17.09
C ARG A 16 -20.77 -12.17 -16.23
N VAL A 17 -20.40 -11.87 -14.99
CA VAL A 17 -21.22 -11.08 -14.06
C VAL A 17 -20.74 -9.64 -14.08
N TYR A 18 -21.67 -8.71 -14.24
CA TYR A 18 -21.46 -7.28 -14.16
C TYR A 18 -22.08 -6.78 -12.85
N ILE A 19 -21.29 -6.06 -12.06
CA ILE A 19 -21.73 -5.44 -10.82
C ILE A 19 -21.55 -3.94 -10.98
N TYR A 20 -22.66 -3.22 -11.12
CA TYR A 20 -22.68 -1.78 -11.25
C TYR A 20 -22.72 -1.14 -9.87
N LEU A 21 -21.81 -0.21 -9.63
CA LEU A 21 -21.70 0.48 -8.35
C LEU A 21 -22.34 1.88 -8.44
N LYS A 22 -22.90 2.35 -7.33
CA LYS A 22 -23.44 3.71 -7.20
C LYS A 22 -22.36 4.79 -7.17
N THR A 23 -21.09 4.38 -7.02
CA THR A 23 -19.93 5.28 -6.99
C THR A 23 -18.85 4.75 -7.92
N SER A 24 -18.06 5.64 -8.50
CA SER A 24 -16.93 5.27 -9.36
C SER A 24 -15.75 4.66 -8.60
N GLN A 25 -15.69 4.85 -7.28
CA GLN A 25 -14.60 4.37 -6.43
C GLN A 25 -14.94 3.03 -5.81
N ILE A 26 -14.15 2.00 -6.11
CA ILE A 26 -14.17 0.71 -5.42
C ILE A 26 -13.31 0.83 -4.15
N TRP A 27 -13.89 0.45 -3.00
CA TRP A 27 -13.15 0.44 -1.73
C TRP A 27 -12.60 -0.95 -1.36
N GLY A 28 -12.84 -1.92 -2.21
CA GLY A 28 -12.39 -3.29 -2.10
C GLY A 28 -13.50 -4.29 -2.36
N TYR A 29 -13.09 -5.51 -2.64
CA TYR A 29 -14.00 -6.64 -2.87
C TYR A 29 -13.34 -7.96 -2.48
N THR A 30 -14.18 -8.97 -2.27
CA THR A 30 -13.74 -10.36 -2.12
C THR A 30 -14.58 -11.26 -3.01
N VAL A 31 -13.95 -12.31 -3.53
CA VAL A 31 -14.61 -13.37 -4.33
C VAL A 31 -14.21 -14.71 -3.73
N GLY A 32 -15.18 -15.58 -3.52
CA GLY A 32 -14.94 -16.91 -2.98
C GLY A 32 -16.16 -17.79 -3.07
N TYR A 33 -15.96 -19.07 -2.89
CA TYR A 33 -17.06 -20.03 -2.77
C TYR A 33 -17.42 -20.24 -1.29
N ASP A 34 -18.67 -20.63 -1.03
CA ASP A 34 -19.08 -21.09 0.30
C ASP A 34 -18.35 -22.37 0.71
N GLY A 35 -18.51 -22.77 1.98
CA GLY A 35 -17.82 -23.95 2.54
C GLY A 35 -18.17 -25.28 1.84
N PHE A 36 -19.22 -25.32 1.01
CA PHE A 36 -19.62 -26.48 0.22
C PHE A 36 -19.22 -26.35 -1.26
N GLY A 37 -18.62 -25.23 -1.66
CA GLY A 37 -18.19 -24.99 -3.04
C GLY A 37 -19.32 -24.80 -4.06
N SER A 38 -20.56 -24.67 -3.60
CA SER A 38 -21.75 -24.61 -4.46
C SER A 38 -22.20 -23.19 -4.80
N THR A 39 -21.85 -22.20 -3.96
CA THR A 39 -22.30 -20.82 -4.11
C THR A 39 -21.10 -19.88 -4.24
N LEU A 40 -20.99 -19.19 -5.38
CA LEU A 40 -20.03 -18.11 -5.57
C LEU A 40 -20.54 -16.86 -4.84
N ARG A 41 -19.75 -16.35 -3.90
CA ARG A 41 -20.02 -15.11 -3.20
C ARG A 41 -19.08 -14.02 -3.67
N ILE A 42 -19.64 -12.92 -4.15
CA ILE A 42 -18.91 -11.68 -4.46
C ILE A 42 -19.38 -10.62 -3.46
N SER A 43 -18.46 -10.09 -2.66
CA SER A 43 -18.76 -9.06 -1.68
C SER A 43 -18.01 -7.79 -2.04
N VAL A 44 -18.72 -6.66 -2.13
CA VAL A 44 -18.14 -5.34 -2.37
C VAL A 44 -18.14 -4.56 -1.06
N ARG A 45 -16.98 -4.02 -0.69
CA ARG A 45 -16.82 -3.29 0.56
C ARG A 45 -17.50 -1.91 0.50
N HIS A 46 -18.18 -1.55 1.57
CA HIS A 46 -18.67 -0.19 1.74
C HIS A 46 -17.50 0.79 1.90
N ARG A 47 -17.65 1.97 1.30
CA ARG A 47 -16.72 3.07 1.48
C ARG A 47 -16.78 3.56 2.94
N PRO A 48 -15.65 3.64 3.66
CA PRO A 48 -15.62 4.18 5.02
C PRO A 48 -15.84 5.70 5.03
N ALA A 49 -15.86 6.31 6.20
CA ALA A 49 -15.80 7.77 6.31
C ALA A 49 -14.50 8.29 5.67
N LEU A 50 -14.61 9.29 4.78
CA LEU A 50 -13.47 9.81 4.02
C LEU A 50 -12.64 10.80 4.85
N THR A 51 -12.15 10.31 5.97
CA THR A 51 -11.28 11.02 6.91
C THR A 51 -10.41 10.02 7.66
N LEU A 52 -9.18 10.38 7.98
CA LEU A 52 -8.30 9.51 8.77
C LEU A 52 -8.86 9.24 10.16
N LYS A 53 -9.60 10.19 10.76
CA LYS A 53 -10.23 9.99 12.07
C LYS A 53 -11.22 8.82 12.02
N GLY A 54 -10.96 7.79 12.83
CA GLY A 54 -11.78 6.57 12.93
C GLY A 54 -11.48 5.53 11.83
N MET A 55 -10.55 5.80 10.90
CA MET A 55 -10.12 4.84 9.88
C MET A 55 -9.07 3.88 10.45
N THR A 56 -9.08 2.64 9.99
CA THR A 56 -8.03 1.65 10.27
C THR A 56 -7.08 1.55 9.09
N VAL A 57 -5.81 1.96 9.28
CA VAL A 57 -4.78 1.95 8.23
C VAL A 57 -3.88 0.73 8.42
N GLY A 58 -3.78 -0.10 7.40
CA GLY A 58 -2.80 -1.19 7.32
C GLY A 58 -1.41 -0.64 7.00
N LEU A 59 -0.44 -0.99 7.81
CA LEU A 59 0.95 -0.60 7.62
C LEU A 59 1.84 -1.83 7.51
N ASP A 60 2.70 -1.85 6.50
CA ASP A 60 3.69 -2.90 6.32
C ASP A 60 5.08 -2.28 6.19
N ALA A 61 5.98 -2.70 7.06
CA ALA A 61 7.41 -2.44 6.91
C ALA A 61 8.03 -3.63 6.17
N GLY A 62 8.47 -3.41 4.94
CA GLY A 62 9.05 -4.44 4.11
C GLY A 62 10.20 -5.17 4.78
N HIS A 63 10.40 -6.44 4.40
CA HIS A 63 11.45 -7.32 4.96
C HIS A 63 11.31 -7.58 6.47
N GLY A 64 12.39 -7.92 7.16
CA GLY A 64 12.41 -8.21 8.60
C GLY A 64 13.02 -9.58 8.91
N GLY A 65 13.45 -9.79 10.14
CA GLY A 65 14.13 -10.98 10.59
C GLY A 65 15.42 -11.24 9.81
N GLU A 66 15.58 -12.44 9.30
CA GLU A 66 16.75 -12.85 8.51
C GLU A 66 16.80 -12.21 7.10
N ASN A 67 15.69 -11.59 6.65
CA ASN A 67 15.67 -10.90 5.36
C ASN A 67 15.96 -9.40 5.54
N PRO A 68 17.19 -8.93 5.28
CA PRO A 68 17.55 -7.53 5.45
C PRO A 68 16.96 -6.61 4.36
N GLY A 69 16.43 -7.16 3.25
CA GLY A 69 16.18 -6.41 2.03
C GLY A 69 17.47 -6.00 1.34
N ALA A 70 17.48 -4.88 0.66
CA ALA A 70 18.69 -4.29 0.10
C ALA A 70 19.61 -3.80 1.21
N ILE A 71 20.92 -3.86 0.93
CA ILE A 71 21.97 -3.31 1.81
C ILE A 71 22.65 -2.19 1.03
N SER A 72 22.68 -1.00 1.63
CA SER A 72 23.33 0.16 1.02
C SER A 72 24.86 0.03 1.04
N PRO A 73 25.61 0.84 0.26
CA PRO A 73 27.07 0.85 0.28
C PRO A 73 27.69 1.07 1.68
N SER A 74 27.05 1.85 2.56
CA SER A 74 27.52 2.07 3.93
C SER A 74 27.02 1.04 4.93
N GLY A 75 26.19 0.08 4.50
CA GLY A 75 25.69 -0.99 5.34
C GLY A 75 24.33 -0.73 6.00
N LEU A 76 23.58 0.29 5.59
CA LEU A 76 22.18 0.44 6.03
C LEU A 76 21.35 -0.74 5.53
N LEU A 77 20.54 -1.30 6.41
CA LEU A 77 19.61 -2.39 6.06
C LEU A 77 18.25 -1.80 5.69
N GLU A 78 17.72 -2.22 4.55
CA GLU A 78 16.41 -1.77 4.08
C GLU A 78 15.31 -2.04 5.12
N LYS A 79 15.34 -3.23 5.76
CA LYS A 79 14.36 -3.59 6.80
C LYS A 79 14.27 -2.58 7.94
N ASP A 80 15.41 -2.00 8.35
CA ASP A 80 15.50 -1.06 9.48
C ASP A 80 14.99 0.32 9.07
N VAL A 81 15.35 0.76 7.86
CA VAL A 81 14.85 2.01 7.29
C VAL A 81 13.34 1.96 7.06
N ASN A 82 12.84 0.85 6.50
CA ASN A 82 11.40 0.64 6.31
C ASN A 82 10.66 0.69 7.64
N HIS A 83 11.18 0.03 8.66
CA HIS A 83 10.57 0.01 9.99
C HIS A 83 10.52 1.40 10.61
N ASP A 84 11.62 2.17 10.57
CA ASP A 84 11.66 3.53 11.11
C ASP A 84 10.64 4.45 10.41
N ILE A 85 10.57 4.41 9.06
CA ILE A 85 9.60 5.21 8.32
C ILE A 85 8.16 4.82 8.70
N VAL A 86 7.86 3.52 8.77
CA VAL A 86 6.52 3.02 9.11
C VAL A 86 6.12 3.39 10.54
N MET A 87 7.05 3.35 11.49
CA MET A 87 6.77 3.79 12.87
C MET A 87 6.42 5.28 12.92
N ARG A 88 7.09 6.13 12.14
CA ARG A 88 6.76 7.56 12.01
C ARG A 88 5.39 7.78 11.36
N VAL A 89 5.07 7.02 10.31
CA VAL A 89 3.74 7.05 9.67
C VAL A 89 2.66 6.67 10.70
N ARG A 90 2.86 5.63 11.49
CA ARG A 90 1.96 5.20 12.57
C ARG A 90 1.68 6.34 13.55
N GLU A 91 2.73 6.96 14.07
CA GLU A 91 2.63 8.09 15.01
C GLU A 91 1.80 9.26 14.43
N LEU A 92 2.07 9.60 13.18
CA LEU A 92 1.36 10.66 12.47
C LEU A 92 -0.12 10.32 12.25
N LEU A 93 -0.44 9.07 11.95
CA LEU A 93 -1.82 8.58 11.79
C LEU A 93 -2.57 8.60 13.12
N HIS A 94 -1.94 8.16 14.21
CA HIS A 94 -2.53 8.22 15.54
C HIS A 94 -2.86 9.66 15.96
N LYS A 95 -1.98 10.63 15.70
CA LYS A 95 -2.23 12.05 15.93
C LYS A 95 -3.43 12.58 15.14
N ARG A 96 -3.79 11.93 14.03
CA ARG A 96 -4.98 12.25 13.20
C ARG A 96 -6.23 11.46 13.58
N GLY A 97 -6.15 10.64 14.63
CA GLY A 97 -7.24 9.82 15.15
C GLY A 97 -7.53 8.56 14.33
N ALA A 98 -6.58 8.11 13.52
CA ALA A 98 -6.63 6.81 12.86
C ALA A 98 -6.12 5.71 13.79
N SER A 99 -6.64 4.49 13.61
CA SER A 99 -6.07 3.26 14.14
C SER A 99 -5.13 2.63 13.12
N THR A 100 -4.16 1.85 13.57
CA THR A 100 -3.24 1.17 12.67
C THR A 100 -3.14 -0.32 12.94
N VAL A 101 -3.01 -1.11 11.88
CA VAL A 101 -2.73 -2.56 11.92
C VAL A 101 -1.42 -2.79 11.21
N MET A 102 -0.40 -3.17 11.97
CA MET A 102 0.96 -3.34 11.46
C MET A 102 1.25 -4.81 11.19
N THR A 103 1.94 -5.11 10.08
CA THR A 103 2.38 -6.48 9.77
C THR A 103 3.51 -6.94 10.69
N ARG A 104 4.34 -6.01 11.18
CA ARG A 104 5.36 -6.21 12.22
C ARG A 104 5.60 -4.93 12.99
N CYS A 105 5.90 -5.06 14.28
CA CYS A 105 6.23 -3.95 15.18
C CYS A 105 7.68 -4.02 15.68
N ASP A 106 8.41 -5.05 15.28
CA ASP A 106 9.78 -5.36 15.68
C ASP A 106 10.58 -5.88 14.46
N ASP A 107 11.72 -6.51 14.69
CA ASP A 107 12.52 -7.15 13.63
C ASP A 107 12.02 -8.54 13.24
N SER A 108 10.77 -8.89 13.49
CA SER A 108 10.20 -10.13 12.97
C SER A 108 10.03 -10.09 11.44
N GLY A 109 10.11 -11.28 10.81
CA GLY A 109 9.94 -11.46 9.37
C GLY A 109 8.71 -12.29 9.03
N PRO A 110 7.47 -11.79 9.22
CA PRO A 110 6.27 -12.57 8.89
C PRO A 110 6.19 -12.87 7.39
N SER A 111 5.70 -14.07 7.06
CA SER A 111 5.50 -14.48 5.66
C SER A 111 4.47 -13.58 4.95
N MET A 112 4.52 -13.52 3.63
CA MET A 112 3.54 -12.74 2.84
C MET A 112 2.10 -13.18 3.09
N ALA A 113 1.86 -14.47 3.32
CA ALA A 113 0.54 -14.98 3.69
C ALA A 113 0.08 -14.41 5.04
N HIS A 114 0.97 -14.42 6.03
CA HIS A 114 0.68 -13.88 7.36
C HIS A 114 0.47 -12.37 7.34
N ARG A 115 1.28 -11.58 6.59
CA ARG A 115 1.07 -10.13 6.42
C ARG A 115 -0.34 -9.83 5.87
N LYS A 116 -0.78 -10.56 4.84
CA LYS A 116 -2.13 -10.42 4.28
C LYS A 116 -3.22 -10.80 5.27
N GLN A 117 -3.00 -11.86 6.06
CA GLN A 117 -3.91 -12.29 7.10
C GLN A 117 -4.08 -11.23 8.18
N ILE A 118 -2.98 -10.65 8.69
CA ILE A 118 -2.98 -9.56 9.68
C ILE A 118 -3.87 -8.40 9.20
N TRP A 119 -3.69 -7.94 7.95
CA TRP A 119 -4.51 -6.85 7.41
C TRP A 119 -5.98 -7.24 7.25
N ARG A 120 -6.25 -8.48 6.82
CA ARG A 120 -7.63 -8.97 6.66
C ARG A 120 -8.35 -9.08 8.00
N GLU A 121 -7.72 -9.68 9.00
CA GLU A 121 -8.28 -9.84 10.34
C GLU A 121 -8.43 -8.49 11.06
N GLY A 122 -7.48 -7.58 10.84
CA GLY A 122 -7.55 -6.22 11.33
C GLY A 122 -8.59 -5.34 10.61
N ASN A 123 -9.29 -5.88 9.62
CA ASN A 123 -10.32 -5.18 8.83
C ASN A 123 -9.87 -3.80 8.35
N VAL A 124 -8.64 -3.70 7.82
CA VAL A 124 -8.05 -2.43 7.39
C VAL A 124 -8.87 -1.77 6.28
N ASP A 125 -8.98 -0.45 6.33
CA ASP A 125 -9.72 0.35 5.36
C ASP A 125 -8.89 0.76 4.15
N ILE A 126 -7.60 1.01 4.37
CA ILE A 126 -6.61 1.39 3.37
C ILE A 126 -5.24 0.89 3.85
N ALA A 127 -4.34 0.52 2.94
CA ALA A 127 -3.06 -0.02 3.35
C ALA A 127 -1.88 0.56 2.57
N VAL A 128 -0.74 0.66 3.25
CA VAL A 128 0.55 1.11 2.69
C VAL A 128 1.65 0.16 3.12
N SER A 129 2.34 -0.42 2.15
CA SER A 129 3.63 -1.08 2.36
C SER A 129 4.76 -0.10 2.06
N VAL A 130 5.80 -0.09 2.87
CA VAL A 130 6.98 0.78 2.69
C VAL A 130 8.20 -0.08 2.46
N HIS A 131 8.87 0.19 1.37
CA HIS A 131 10.12 -0.37 0.91
C HIS A 131 11.09 0.72 0.48
N ASN A 132 12.34 0.35 0.24
CA ASN A 132 13.33 1.16 -0.42
C ASN A 132 14.03 0.30 -1.48
N ASN A 133 14.04 0.79 -2.70
CA ASN A 133 14.46 0.07 -3.88
C ASN A 133 15.98 -0.17 -3.94
N ALA A 134 16.41 -1.01 -4.84
CA ALA A 134 17.81 -1.13 -5.23
C ALA A 134 17.93 -1.40 -6.73
N ALA A 135 19.00 -0.90 -7.34
CA ALA A 135 19.30 -1.11 -8.73
C ALA A 135 20.74 -1.61 -8.90
N GLY A 136 21.02 -2.25 -10.04
CA GLY A 136 22.37 -2.64 -10.41
C GLY A 136 23.31 -1.47 -10.75
N SER A 137 22.81 -0.23 -10.65
CA SER A 137 23.54 1.00 -10.90
C SER A 137 23.31 2.00 -9.79
N TYR A 138 24.39 2.58 -9.28
CA TYR A 138 24.37 3.66 -8.29
C TYR A 138 23.82 5.00 -8.81
N LYS A 139 23.61 5.10 -10.14
CA LYS A 139 23.05 6.31 -10.78
C LYS A 139 21.53 6.36 -10.78
N VAL A 140 20.87 5.26 -10.39
CA VAL A 140 19.42 5.21 -10.31
C VAL A 140 18.99 5.71 -8.94
N SER A 141 18.13 6.72 -8.90
CA SER A 141 17.64 7.39 -7.69
C SER A 141 16.17 7.78 -7.81
N GLY A 142 15.58 8.26 -6.72
CA GLY A 142 14.24 8.80 -6.70
C GLY A 142 13.21 7.88 -6.05
N THR A 143 11.95 8.29 -6.08
CA THR A 143 10.84 7.60 -5.44
C THR A 143 9.90 6.96 -6.44
N ALA A 144 9.32 5.82 -6.09
CA ALA A 144 8.25 5.20 -6.87
C ALA A 144 7.09 4.78 -5.98
N VAL A 145 5.89 4.72 -6.57
CA VAL A 145 4.72 4.14 -5.91
C VAL A 145 4.12 3.08 -6.82
N LEU A 146 3.99 1.88 -6.28
CA LEU A 146 3.55 0.69 -7.00
C LEU A 146 2.13 0.32 -6.57
N TYR A 147 1.32 -0.11 -7.53
CA TYR A 147 -0.02 -0.61 -7.29
C TYR A 147 -0.38 -1.78 -8.22
N LYS A 148 -1.32 -2.61 -7.83
CA LYS A 148 -1.75 -3.76 -8.64
C LYS A 148 -3.03 -3.47 -9.41
N HIS A 149 -4.06 -3.00 -8.73
CA HIS A 149 -5.40 -2.86 -9.29
C HIS A 149 -5.65 -1.43 -9.74
N ALA A 150 -6.41 -1.26 -10.83
CA ALA A 150 -6.69 0.06 -11.39
C ALA A 150 -7.34 1.02 -10.39
N PHE A 151 -8.13 0.50 -9.44
CA PHE A 151 -8.78 1.32 -8.40
C PHE A 151 -7.81 1.86 -7.33
N ASP A 152 -6.56 1.35 -7.26
CA ASP A 152 -5.52 1.85 -6.37
C ASP A 152 -4.71 3.01 -6.98
N ARG A 153 -4.88 3.24 -8.30
CA ARG A 153 -4.08 4.22 -9.05
C ARG A 153 -4.13 5.62 -8.45
N ASP A 154 -5.31 6.08 -8.10
CA ASP A 154 -5.49 7.44 -7.58
C ASP A 154 -4.84 7.61 -6.21
N LEU A 155 -4.87 6.58 -5.36
CA LEU A 155 -4.12 6.52 -4.11
C LEU A 155 -2.62 6.63 -4.37
N ALA A 156 -2.09 5.84 -5.30
CA ALA A 156 -0.67 5.85 -5.67
C ALA A 156 -0.24 7.23 -6.19
N MET A 157 -1.06 7.86 -7.04
CA MET A 157 -0.80 9.20 -7.57
C MET A 157 -0.80 10.28 -6.50
N CYS A 158 -1.72 10.23 -5.53
CA CYS A 158 -1.77 11.18 -4.42
C CYS A 158 -0.51 11.09 -3.56
N VAL A 159 -0.07 9.88 -3.21
CA VAL A 159 1.14 9.69 -2.40
C VAL A 159 2.39 10.10 -3.18
N ALA A 160 2.53 9.69 -4.45
CA ALA A 160 3.67 10.07 -5.29
C ALA A 160 3.82 11.60 -5.43
N ARG A 161 2.72 12.33 -5.69
CA ARG A 161 2.73 13.80 -5.76
C ARG A 161 3.20 14.46 -4.47
N ARG A 162 2.96 13.84 -3.34
CA ARG A 162 3.45 14.35 -2.05
C ARG A 162 4.92 14.01 -1.83
N LEU A 163 5.35 12.79 -2.19
CA LEU A 163 6.75 12.38 -2.02
C LEU A 163 7.72 13.27 -2.81
N VAL A 164 7.41 13.65 -4.05
CA VAL A 164 8.27 14.54 -4.83
C VAL A 164 8.43 15.95 -4.23
N GLN A 165 7.55 16.36 -3.32
CA GLN A 165 7.70 17.63 -2.58
C GLN A 165 8.84 17.63 -1.56
N THR A 166 9.47 16.48 -1.29
CA THR A 166 10.69 16.37 -0.50
C THR A 166 11.96 16.67 -1.30
N GLY A 167 11.82 16.98 -2.58
CA GLY A 167 12.95 17.15 -3.51
C GLY A 167 13.45 15.84 -4.14
N LEU A 168 12.70 14.74 -3.97
CA LEU A 168 12.97 13.48 -4.68
C LEU A 168 12.44 13.54 -6.11
N ASP A 169 13.22 13.01 -7.04
CA ASP A 169 12.74 12.77 -8.39
C ASP A 169 11.70 11.64 -8.41
N LEU A 170 10.72 11.75 -9.27
CA LEU A 170 9.76 10.68 -9.49
C LEU A 170 10.34 9.62 -10.42
N PHE A 171 10.73 8.48 -9.88
CA PHE A 171 11.12 7.32 -10.68
C PHE A 171 9.91 6.73 -11.43
N GLY A 172 8.75 6.64 -10.77
CA GLY A 172 7.53 6.21 -11.43
C GLY A 172 6.33 5.98 -10.52
N VAL A 173 5.14 5.94 -11.15
CA VAL A 173 3.91 5.37 -10.57
C VAL A 173 3.54 4.17 -11.42
N VAL A 174 3.81 2.96 -10.93
CA VAL A 174 3.81 1.74 -11.73
C VAL A 174 2.60 0.88 -11.39
N GLY A 175 1.73 0.71 -12.39
CA GLY A 175 0.53 -0.11 -12.28
C GLY A 175 0.75 -1.57 -12.69
N ASN A 176 -0.19 -2.42 -12.29
CA ASN A 176 -0.17 -3.86 -12.54
C ASN A 176 1.08 -4.58 -11.98
N PHE A 177 1.66 -4.04 -10.93
CA PHE A 177 2.82 -4.63 -10.28
C PHE A 177 2.39 -5.82 -9.41
N ASN A 178 2.98 -6.99 -9.62
CA ASN A 178 2.49 -8.25 -9.07
C ASN A 178 3.19 -8.66 -7.77
N PHE A 179 3.36 -7.74 -6.85
CA PHE A 179 3.78 -8.08 -5.49
C PHE A 179 2.63 -8.66 -4.68
N SER A 180 2.95 -9.62 -3.83
CA SER A 180 1.95 -10.41 -3.10
C SER A 180 1.03 -9.54 -2.24
N LEU A 181 1.58 -8.52 -1.59
CA LEU A 181 0.81 -7.65 -0.71
C LEU A 181 -0.03 -6.64 -1.49
N ASN A 182 0.46 -6.14 -2.65
CA ASN A 182 -0.31 -5.28 -3.55
C ASN A 182 -1.47 -5.99 -4.24
N ALA A 183 -1.45 -7.33 -4.28
CA ALA A 183 -2.48 -8.12 -4.96
C ALA A 183 -3.75 -8.33 -4.11
N VAL A 184 -3.81 -7.81 -2.87
CA VAL A 184 -5.04 -7.88 -2.08
C VAL A 184 -6.11 -6.99 -2.70
N THR A 185 -7.37 -7.46 -2.61
CA THR A 185 -8.51 -6.77 -3.21
C THR A 185 -9.49 -6.23 -2.17
N PHE A 186 -9.30 -6.58 -0.89
CA PHE A 186 -10.25 -6.26 0.16
C PHE A 186 -10.15 -4.82 0.70
N CYS A 187 -9.13 -4.05 0.31
CA CYS A 187 -9.01 -2.62 0.57
C CYS A 187 -8.10 -1.97 -0.49
N PRO A 188 -8.20 -0.64 -0.72
CA PRO A 188 -7.20 0.09 -1.50
C PRO A 188 -5.82 -0.04 -0.86
N ASN A 189 -4.79 -0.28 -1.69
CA ASN A 189 -3.45 -0.46 -1.17
C ASN A 189 -2.38 -0.06 -2.19
N ILE A 190 -1.24 0.37 -1.66
CA ILE A 190 -0.05 0.74 -2.44
C ILE A 190 1.22 0.22 -1.76
N LEU A 191 2.29 0.15 -2.54
CA LEU A 191 3.64 -0.02 -2.04
C LEU A 191 4.47 1.21 -2.43
N VAL A 192 5.09 1.83 -1.44
CA VAL A 192 6.01 2.95 -1.61
C VAL A 192 7.42 2.40 -1.68
N GLU A 193 8.11 2.63 -2.79
CA GLU A 193 9.55 2.52 -2.92
C GLU A 193 10.13 3.91 -2.64
N GLY A 194 10.52 4.14 -1.39
CA GLY A 194 10.88 5.47 -0.91
C GLY A 194 12.03 6.08 -1.68
N MET A 195 13.12 5.36 -1.74
CA MET A 195 14.37 5.77 -2.42
C MET A 195 15.17 4.53 -2.82
N PHE A 196 16.33 4.74 -3.49
CA PHE A 196 17.20 3.64 -3.90
C PHE A 196 18.35 3.46 -2.89
N MET A 197 18.35 2.34 -2.16
CA MET A 197 19.42 1.95 -1.23
C MET A 197 20.80 1.89 -1.90
N SER A 198 20.84 1.61 -3.20
CA SER A 198 22.07 1.53 -4.00
C SER A 198 22.61 2.90 -4.45
N SER A 199 21.82 3.97 -4.35
CA SER A 199 22.23 5.33 -4.72
C SER A 199 22.92 6.03 -3.55
N PRO A 200 24.17 6.53 -3.69
CA PRO A 200 24.83 7.25 -2.60
C PRO A 200 24.09 8.52 -2.17
N GLU A 201 23.40 9.19 -3.08
CA GLU A 201 22.61 10.37 -2.76
C GLU A 201 21.36 10.01 -1.96
N ASP A 202 20.63 9.00 -2.39
CA ASP A 202 19.44 8.51 -1.69
C ASP A 202 19.81 7.87 -0.34
N GLU A 203 20.93 7.17 -0.27
CA GLU A 203 21.46 6.61 0.97
C GLU A 203 21.73 7.67 2.03
N GLN A 204 22.34 8.82 1.67
CA GLN A 204 22.56 9.93 2.58
C GLN A 204 21.23 10.49 3.14
N ARG A 205 20.22 10.57 2.29
CA ARG A 205 18.86 10.96 2.68
C ARG A 205 18.23 9.92 3.61
N LEU A 206 18.36 8.63 3.28
CA LEU A 206 17.86 7.53 4.11
C LEU A 206 18.55 7.44 5.46
N ALA A 207 19.84 7.75 5.55
CA ALA A 207 20.58 7.82 6.80
C ALA A 207 20.10 8.96 7.72
N ASN A 208 19.51 10.03 7.16
CA ASN A 208 19.04 11.18 7.91
C ASN A 208 17.63 10.94 8.51
N PRO A 209 17.48 10.88 9.86
CA PRO A 209 16.19 10.68 10.51
C PRO A 209 15.16 11.76 10.19
N ASP A 210 15.59 13.01 9.98
CA ASP A 210 14.68 14.13 9.66
C ASP A 210 14.12 13.97 8.24
N PHE A 211 14.91 13.42 7.32
CA PHE A 211 14.42 13.12 5.98
C PHE A 211 13.41 11.96 5.98
N ARG A 212 13.66 10.91 6.77
CA ARG A 212 12.67 9.81 6.96
C ARG A 212 11.38 10.34 7.57
N GLN A 213 11.47 11.34 8.49
CA GLN A 213 10.29 12.01 9.02
C GLN A 213 9.50 12.75 7.93
N GLN A 214 10.18 13.47 7.04
CA GLN A 214 9.54 14.15 5.91
C GLN A 214 8.84 13.14 4.98
N VAL A 215 9.50 12.01 4.67
CA VAL A 215 8.88 10.94 3.86
C VAL A 215 7.59 10.43 4.51
N ALA A 216 7.62 10.16 5.82
CA ALA A 216 6.44 9.72 6.56
C ALA A 216 5.30 10.75 6.51
N GLU A 217 5.61 12.03 6.67
CA GLU A 217 4.63 13.13 6.58
C GLU A 217 4.00 13.22 5.19
N LYS A 218 4.80 13.00 4.13
CA LYS A 218 4.28 13.01 2.75
C LYS A 218 3.41 11.80 2.44
N ILE A 219 3.75 10.63 2.96
CA ILE A 219 2.88 9.45 2.85
C ILE A 219 1.51 9.77 3.47
N VAL A 220 1.47 10.25 4.71
CA VAL A 220 0.20 10.56 5.39
C VAL A 220 -0.56 11.69 4.69
N SER A 221 0.12 12.73 4.23
CA SER A 221 -0.52 13.81 3.44
C SER A 221 -1.12 13.29 2.12
N GLY A 222 -0.46 12.32 1.49
CA GLY A 222 -0.97 11.66 0.29
C GLY A 222 -2.24 10.84 0.56
N LEU A 223 -2.32 10.17 1.71
CA LEU A 223 -3.55 9.49 2.15
C LEU A 223 -4.69 10.50 2.36
N GLU A 224 -4.41 11.63 3.02
CA GLU A 224 -5.41 12.69 3.21
C GLU A 224 -5.91 13.27 1.90
N ASP A 225 -5.02 13.47 0.92
CA ASP A 225 -5.41 13.97 -0.41
C ASP A 225 -6.28 12.96 -1.16
N TYR A 226 -5.94 11.68 -1.11
CA TYR A 226 -6.77 10.63 -1.68
C TYR A 226 -8.17 10.61 -1.08
N LEU A 227 -8.27 10.68 0.25
CA LEU A 227 -9.57 10.74 0.93
C LEU A 227 -10.39 11.98 0.55
N LYS A 228 -9.74 13.13 0.33
CA LYS A 228 -10.41 14.34 -0.17
C LYS A 228 -10.89 14.17 -1.61
N GLN A 229 -10.09 13.54 -2.47
CA GLN A 229 -10.45 13.29 -3.87
C GLN A 229 -11.64 12.31 -4.00
N CYS A 230 -11.82 11.40 -3.03
CA CYS A 230 -12.91 10.45 -3.00
C CYS A 230 -14.28 11.06 -2.51
N LYS A 231 -14.28 12.29 -2.00
CA LYS A 231 -15.52 12.99 -1.56
C LYS A 231 -16.38 13.40 -2.75
#